data_75f86c00ff02478265264f732d6b092a
#
_entry.id   75f86c00ff02478265264f732d6b092a
#
_cell.length_a   1.000
_cell.length_b   1.000
_cell.length_c   1.000
_cell.angle_alpha   90.00
_cell.angle_beta   90.00
_cell.angle_gamma   90.00
#
_symmetry.space_group_name_H-M   'P 1'
#
loop_
_entity.id
_entity.type
_entity.pdbx_description
1 polymer ?
#
loop_
_entity_poly.entity_id
_entity_poly.type
_entity_poly.pdbx_seq_one_letter_code
_entity_poly.pdbx_strand_id
1 'polypeptide(L)'
;MRTTPSTRRATPPPRGRRRHRGRPRNADAGAATRIEILKSAAAAFRRLGYHGATVEQIAAALRMKKGNLYYYFRNKEEILFACHQYSLDRLLELLDAVERSGLPSDAKLRQLVVAFVHTILDELHGTALFLDLEALTPAHLRLVIARRDKFDRGVRQVIEDGMRAGEFAPGDPKLLSFAVLGAVNWIPRWFSPSGAASSQEIADRFADYLIQGLRRPALKA
;
A
#
# COMPACT_ATOMS: atom_id res chain seq x y z
N MET A 1 85.36 25.44 26.95
CA MET A 1 84.10 24.93 27.51
C MET A 1 82.95 25.49 26.66
N ARG A 2 82.37 24.67 25.78
CA ARG A 2 81.26 25.08 24.93
C ARG A 2 80.04 24.20 25.31
N THR A 3 79.02 24.80 25.85
CA THR A 3 77.74 24.17 26.22
C THR A 3 76.81 24.21 25.06
N THR A 4 76.42 23.05 24.55
CA THR A 4 75.38 22.86 23.48
C THR A 4 73.97 22.91 24.09
N PRO A 5 73.00 23.58 23.46
CA PRO A 5 71.59 23.56 23.94
C PRO A 5 70.85 22.34 23.41
N SER A 6 70.16 21.66 24.29
CA SER A 6 69.25 20.54 24.04
C SER A 6 68.00 20.97 23.31
N THR A 7 67.76 20.44 22.13
CA THR A 7 66.52 20.61 21.35
C THR A 7 65.41 19.68 21.86
N ARG A 8 64.40 20.26 22.53
CA ARG A 8 63.14 19.56 22.85
C ARG A 8 62.35 19.25 21.59
N ARG A 9 62.16 17.97 21.31
CA ARG A 9 61.26 17.48 20.30
C ARG A 9 59.78 17.77 20.72
N ALA A 10 59.05 18.52 19.92
CA ALA A 10 57.63 18.75 20.08
C ALA A 10 56.85 17.50 19.71
N THR A 11 55.94 17.08 20.57
CA THR A 11 54.98 15.97 20.36
C THR A 11 53.87 16.45 19.45
N PRO A 12 53.51 15.69 18.39
CA PRO A 12 52.39 16.06 17.52
C PRO A 12 51.04 15.91 18.22
N PRO A 13 50.02 16.74 17.89
CA PRO A 13 48.71 16.69 18.50
C PRO A 13 47.95 15.40 18.12
N PRO A 14 47.04 14.91 18.97
CA PRO A 14 46.30 13.69 18.74
C PRO A 14 45.37 13.87 17.50
N ARG A 15 45.47 12.96 16.56
CA ARG A 15 44.59 12.88 15.36
C ARG A 15 43.17 12.72 15.84
N GLY A 16 42.32 13.73 15.57
CA GLY A 16 40.91 13.70 15.83
C GLY A 16 40.25 12.46 15.18
N ARG A 17 39.58 11.65 16.00
CA ARG A 17 38.70 10.57 15.55
C ARG A 17 37.66 11.17 14.64
N ARG A 18 37.77 10.93 13.33
CA ARG A 18 36.68 11.13 12.37
C ARG A 18 35.52 10.31 12.85
N ARG A 19 34.47 10.96 13.36
CA ARG A 19 33.17 10.37 13.59
C ARG A 19 32.64 9.91 12.23
N HIS A 20 32.64 8.62 11.97
CA HIS A 20 31.89 8.00 10.92
C HIS A 20 30.40 8.32 11.14
N ARG A 21 29.92 9.38 10.50
CA ARG A 21 28.50 9.53 10.18
C ARG A 21 28.20 8.53 9.06
N GLY A 22 27.99 7.28 9.42
CA GLY A 22 27.62 6.21 8.53
C GLY A 22 26.45 5.44 9.10
N ARG A 23 25.21 5.90 8.83
CA ARG A 23 24.06 5.01 8.60
C ARG A 23 22.74 5.78 8.51
N PRO A 24 22.31 6.18 7.29
CA PRO A 24 20.96 5.84 6.86
C PRO A 24 20.89 5.01 5.57
N ARG A 25 21.95 4.95 4.77
CA ARG A 25 21.92 4.36 3.41
C ARG A 25 21.51 2.87 3.33
N ASN A 26 21.74 2.06 4.34
CA ASN A 26 21.42 0.63 4.29
C ASN A 26 19.97 0.29 4.65
N ALA A 27 19.31 1.09 5.51
CA ALA A 27 17.91 0.85 5.87
C ALA A 27 16.96 1.23 4.73
N ASP A 28 17.19 2.38 4.09
CA ASP A 28 16.37 2.84 2.96
C ASP A 28 16.54 1.96 1.72
N ALA A 29 17.76 1.52 1.43
CA ALA A 29 18.02 0.56 0.35
C ALA A 29 17.38 -0.80 0.63
N GLY A 30 17.36 -1.25 1.87
CA GLY A 30 16.69 -2.47 2.29
C GLY A 30 15.16 -2.39 2.15
N ALA A 31 14.58 -1.25 2.54
CA ALA A 31 13.15 -0.99 2.39
C ALA A 31 12.73 -0.94 0.91
N ALA A 32 13.48 -0.23 0.05
CA ALA A 32 13.24 -0.19 -1.39
C ALA A 32 13.31 -1.60 -2.01
N THR A 33 14.33 -2.40 -1.66
CA THR A 33 14.46 -3.78 -2.14
C THR A 33 13.27 -4.64 -1.69
N ARG A 34 12.80 -4.47 -0.45
CA ARG A 34 11.62 -5.18 0.06
C ARG A 34 10.38 -4.88 -0.78
N ILE A 35 10.14 -3.63 -1.15
CA ILE A 35 9.02 -3.22 -2.00
C ILE A 35 9.13 -3.85 -3.40
N GLU A 36 10.32 -3.86 -4.01
CA GLU A 36 10.52 -4.50 -5.32
C GLU A 36 10.26 -6.02 -5.26
N ILE A 37 10.60 -6.68 -4.16
CA ILE A 37 10.23 -8.10 -3.94
C ILE A 37 8.71 -8.26 -3.89
N LEU A 38 8.00 -7.38 -3.18
CA LEU A 38 6.52 -7.43 -3.11
C LEU A 38 5.87 -7.23 -4.48
N LYS A 39 6.36 -6.27 -5.29
CA LYS A 39 5.87 -6.05 -6.66
C LYS A 39 6.09 -7.27 -7.55
N SER A 40 7.28 -7.85 -7.52
CA SER A 40 7.61 -9.05 -8.29
C SER A 40 6.76 -10.25 -7.86
N ALA A 41 6.57 -10.42 -6.55
CA ALA A 41 5.73 -11.49 -5.99
C ALA A 41 4.26 -11.31 -6.38
N ALA A 42 3.72 -10.11 -6.25
CA ALA A 42 2.36 -9.79 -6.65
C ALA A 42 2.13 -10.11 -8.14
N ALA A 43 3.05 -9.74 -9.03
CA ALA A 43 2.99 -10.07 -10.44
C ALA A 43 3.03 -11.59 -10.70
N ALA A 44 3.87 -12.33 -9.98
CA ALA A 44 3.95 -13.78 -10.09
C ALA A 44 2.67 -14.46 -9.59
N PHE A 45 2.15 -14.05 -8.43
CA PHE A 45 0.92 -14.57 -7.85
C PHE A 45 -0.29 -14.33 -8.75
N ARG A 46 -0.41 -13.12 -9.35
CA ARG A 46 -1.47 -12.82 -10.31
C ARG A 46 -1.43 -13.73 -11.54
N ARG A 47 -0.24 -13.95 -12.10
CA ARG A 47 -0.09 -14.72 -13.34
C ARG A 47 -0.26 -16.22 -13.15
N LEU A 48 0.23 -16.77 -12.03
CA LEU A 48 0.39 -18.19 -11.80
C LEU A 48 -0.49 -18.73 -10.66
N GLY A 49 -1.21 -17.86 -9.97
CA GLY A 49 -1.81 -18.14 -8.66
C GLY A 49 -0.75 -18.28 -7.57
N TYR A 50 -1.17 -18.24 -6.32
CA TYR A 50 -0.24 -18.42 -5.19
C TYR A 50 0.46 -19.79 -5.26
N HIS A 51 -0.27 -20.86 -5.50
CA HIS A 51 0.28 -22.21 -5.49
C HIS A 51 1.26 -22.44 -6.65
N GLY A 52 0.98 -21.92 -7.85
CA GLY A 52 1.82 -22.07 -9.02
C GLY A 52 3.08 -21.18 -9.03
N ALA A 53 3.08 -20.07 -8.30
CA ALA A 53 4.24 -19.21 -8.21
C ALA A 53 5.28 -19.77 -7.23
N THR A 54 6.56 -19.68 -7.59
CA THR A 54 7.69 -20.14 -6.74
C THR A 54 8.56 -18.98 -6.31
N VAL A 55 9.25 -19.14 -5.16
CA VAL A 55 10.21 -18.15 -4.65
C VAL A 55 11.37 -17.94 -5.62
N GLU A 56 11.75 -18.99 -6.34
CA GLU A 56 12.78 -18.95 -7.38
C GLU A 56 12.37 -18.04 -8.55
N GLN A 57 11.14 -18.13 -9.01
CA GLN A 57 10.61 -17.27 -10.09
C GLN A 57 10.55 -15.81 -9.66
N ILE A 58 10.13 -15.54 -8.41
CA ILE A 58 10.12 -14.18 -7.85
C ILE A 58 11.54 -13.61 -7.77
N ALA A 59 12.51 -14.38 -7.28
CA ALA A 59 13.91 -13.98 -7.19
C ALA A 59 14.53 -13.76 -8.57
N ALA A 60 14.29 -14.67 -9.52
CA ALA A 60 14.81 -14.59 -10.88
C ALA A 60 14.32 -13.34 -11.63
N ALA A 61 13.04 -12.95 -11.44
CA ALA A 61 12.49 -11.72 -12.04
C ALA A 61 13.22 -10.46 -11.57
N LEU A 62 13.80 -10.49 -10.38
CA LEU A 62 14.60 -9.40 -9.80
C LEU A 62 16.12 -9.58 -10.04
N ARG A 63 16.54 -10.60 -10.79
CA ARG A 63 17.94 -10.98 -10.94
C ARG A 63 18.65 -11.24 -9.60
N MET A 64 17.90 -11.71 -8.61
CA MET A 64 18.39 -12.03 -7.28
C MET A 64 18.60 -13.53 -7.11
N LYS A 65 19.57 -13.92 -6.27
CA LYS A 65 19.68 -15.31 -5.81
C LYS A 65 18.57 -15.59 -4.80
N LYS A 66 18.02 -16.81 -4.81
CA LYS A 66 17.01 -17.28 -3.84
C LYS A 66 17.39 -16.98 -2.37
N GLY A 67 18.67 -17.18 -2.01
CA GLY A 67 19.17 -16.91 -0.67
C GLY A 67 19.03 -15.44 -0.26
N ASN A 68 19.17 -14.49 -1.20
CA ASN A 68 18.99 -13.07 -0.92
C ASN A 68 17.52 -12.74 -0.62
N LEU A 69 16.57 -13.42 -1.26
CA LEU A 69 15.15 -13.25 -0.98
C LEU A 69 14.79 -13.74 0.42
N TYR A 70 15.37 -14.88 0.85
CA TYR A 70 15.17 -15.40 2.20
C TYR A 70 15.78 -14.52 3.32
N TYR A 71 16.65 -13.60 2.99
CA TYR A 71 17.09 -12.56 3.94
C TYR A 71 15.95 -11.60 4.32
N TYR A 72 15.00 -11.36 3.38
CA TYR A 72 13.87 -10.45 3.59
C TYR A 72 12.61 -11.16 4.08
N PHE A 73 12.37 -12.40 3.66
CA PHE A 73 11.15 -13.15 3.94
C PHE A 73 11.47 -14.63 4.18
N ARG A 74 10.96 -15.20 5.24
CA ARG A 74 11.25 -16.57 5.65
C ARG A 74 10.66 -17.62 4.70
N ASN A 75 9.51 -17.33 4.08
CA ASN A 75 8.80 -18.21 3.18
C ASN A 75 7.87 -17.46 2.23
N LYS A 76 7.23 -18.17 1.31
CA LYS A 76 6.31 -17.60 0.32
C LYS A 76 5.04 -17.01 0.95
N GLU A 77 4.55 -17.61 2.03
CA GLU A 77 3.38 -17.11 2.75
C GLU A 77 3.65 -15.77 3.42
N GLU A 78 4.82 -15.57 3.98
CA GLU A 78 5.22 -14.28 4.56
C GLU A 78 5.30 -13.18 3.49
N ILE A 79 5.71 -13.53 2.26
CA ILE A 79 5.67 -12.58 1.12
C ILE A 79 4.23 -12.20 0.79
N LEU A 80 3.33 -13.20 0.71
CA LEU A 80 1.90 -12.96 0.45
C LEU A 80 1.30 -12.07 1.53
N PHE A 81 1.53 -12.39 2.80
CA PHE A 81 1.09 -11.57 3.93
C PHE A 81 1.62 -10.15 3.83
N ALA A 82 2.91 -9.96 3.52
CA ALA A 82 3.51 -8.65 3.36
C ALA A 82 2.94 -7.86 2.17
N CYS A 83 2.53 -8.52 1.08
CA CYS A 83 1.80 -7.89 -0.01
C CYS A 83 0.45 -7.33 0.49
N HIS A 84 -0.32 -8.12 1.24
CA HIS A 84 -1.57 -7.65 1.85
C HIS A 84 -1.34 -6.47 2.78
N GLN A 85 -0.33 -6.55 3.65
CA GLN A 85 -0.02 -5.48 4.58
C GLN A 85 0.34 -4.18 3.85
N TYR A 86 1.20 -4.24 2.84
CA TYR A 86 1.60 -3.07 2.06
C TYR A 86 0.40 -2.33 1.45
N SER A 87 -0.52 -3.05 0.82
CA SER A 87 -1.72 -2.43 0.22
C SER A 87 -2.66 -1.85 1.29
N LEU A 88 -2.85 -2.57 2.40
CA LEU A 88 -3.70 -2.11 3.49
C LEU A 88 -3.10 -0.92 4.25
N ASP A 89 -1.77 -0.85 4.40
CA ASP A 89 -1.09 0.30 5.00
C ASP A 89 -1.43 1.58 4.21
N ARG A 90 -1.30 1.53 2.88
CA ARG A 90 -1.60 2.67 2.00
C ARG A 90 -3.05 3.12 2.12
N LEU A 91 -4.00 2.16 2.12
CA LEU A 91 -5.42 2.49 2.25
C LEU A 91 -5.79 3.08 3.62
N LEU A 92 -5.20 2.56 4.70
CA LEU A 92 -5.47 3.07 6.04
C LEU A 92 -4.80 4.42 6.31
N GLU A 93 -3.58 4.65 5.80
CA GLU A 93 -2.93 5.97 5.83
C GLU A 93 -3.79 7.03 5.12
N LEU A 94 -4.35 6.69 3.96
CA LEU A 94 -5.25 7.57 3.24
C LEU A 94 -6.56 7.81 4.01
N LEU A 95 -7.17 6.76 4.55
CA LEU A 95 -8.38 6.89 5.36
C LEU A 95 -8.14 7.87 6.52
N ASP A 96 -7.07 7.70 7.26
CA ASP A 96 -6.69 8.59 8.36
C ASP A 96 -6.45 10.05 7.88
N ALA A 97 -5.91 10.24 6.68
CA ALA A 97 -5.70 11.57 6.08
C ALA A 97 -7.04 12.21 5.66
N VAL A 98 -7.92 11.43 5.04
CA VAL A 98 -9.25 11.88 4.60
C VAL A 98 -10.14 12.22 5.78
N GLU A 99 -10.12 11.44 6.86
CA GLU A 99 -10.86 11.72 8.09
C GLU A 99 -10.48 13.09 8.68
N ARG A 100 -9.19 13.44 8.64
CA ARG A 100 -8.67 14.73 9.15
C ARG A 100 -8.82 15.92 8.19
N SER A 101 -9.22 15.69 6.94
CA SER A 101 -9.14 16.71 5.87
C SER A 101 -10.15 17.85 6.00
N GLY A 102 -11.21 17.69 6.80
CA GLY A 102 -12.30 18.68 6.87
C GLY A 102 -13.13 18.81 5.58
N LEU A 103 -12.88 17.98 4.57
CA LEU A 103 -13.62 17.98 3.30
C LEU A 103 -15.06 17.48 3.49
N PRO A 104 -16.00 17.87 2.60
CA PRO A 104 -17.34 17.27 2.54
C PRO A 104 -17.25 15.77 2.22
N SER A 105 -18.30 15.02 2.59
CA SER A 105 -18.28 13.54 2.53
C SER A 105 -18.17 13.02 1.11
N ASP A 106 -18.74 13.69 0.13
CA ASP A 106 -18.62 13.31 -1.29
C ASP A 106 -17.18 13.43 -1.78
N ALA A 107 -16.47 14.50 -1.41
CA ALA A 107 -15.05 14.65 -1.74
C ALA A 107 -14.16 13.64 -1.02
N LYS A 108 -14.47 13.34 0.26
CA LYS A 108 -13.80 12.28 1.02
C LYS A 108 -13.96 10.91 0.36
N LEU A 109 -15.19 10.56 0.00
CA LEU A 109 -15.50 9.28 -0.64
C LEU A 109 -14.82 9.19 -2.02
N ARG A 110 -14.80 10.29 -2.80
CA ARG A 110 -14.08 10.35 -4.06
C ARG A 110 -12.61 10.02 -3.89
N GLN A 111 -11.93 10.65 -2.94
CA GLN A 111 -10.52 10.40 -2.67
C GLN A 111 -10.28 8.93 -2.28
N LEU A 112 -11.13 8.35 -1.44
CA LEU A 112 -11.03 6.94 -1.05
C LEU A 112 -11.22 5.99 -2.22
N VAL A 113 -12.21 6.22 -3.08
CA VAL A 113 -12.47 5.39 -4.27
C VAL A 113 -11.31 5.47 -5.26
N VAL A 114 -10.87 6.69 -5.61
CA VAL A 114 -9.77 6.91 -6.56
C VAL A 114 -8.49 6.24 -6.08
N ALA A 115 -8.11 6.47 -4.83
CA ALA A 115 -6.90 5.88 -4.29
C ALA A 115 -7.01 4.36 -4.11
N PHE A 116 -8.20 3.84 -3.82
CA PHE A 116 -8.40 2.40 -3.77
C PHE A 116 -8.20 1.76 -5.14
N VAL A 117 -8.76 2.35 -6.21
CA VAL A 117 -8.52 1.89 -7.58
C VAL A 117 -7.03 1.91 -7.92
N HIS A 118 -6.29 3.00 -7.61
CA HIS A 118 -4.85 3.07 -7.84
C HIS A 118 -4.07 2.02 -7.02
N THR A 119 -4.42 1.83 -5.75
CA THR A 119 -3.77 0.82 -4.91
C THR A 119 -3.92 -0.58 -5.50
N ILE A 120 -5.09 -0.91 -6.05
CA ILE A 120 -5.34 -2.24 -6.63
C ILE A 120 -4.82 -2.39 -8.06
N LEU A 121 -4.71 -1.32 -8.86
CA LEU A 121 -4.30 -1.42 -10.26
C LEU A 121 -2.81 -1.10 -10.48
N ASP A 122 -2.26 -0.11 -9.80
CA ASP A 122 -0.95 0.45 -10.12
C ASP A 122 0.16 -0.02 -9.17
N GLU A 123 -0.06 0.01 -7.85
CA GLU A 123 1.04 -0.19 -6.89
C GLU A 123 1.54 -1.64 -6.82
N LEU A 124 0.64 -2.61 -6.72
CA LEU A 124 0.96 -4.04 -6.75
C LEU A 124 0.24 -4.77 -7.89
N HIS A 125 -0.12 -4.05 -8.96
CA HIS A 125 -0.79 -4.58 -10.15
C HIS A 125 -2.03 -5.42 -9.82
N GLY A 126 -2.88 -4.90 -8.96
CA GLY A 126 -4.21 -5.43 -8.70
C GLY A 126 -4.32 -6.70 -7.85
N THR A 127 -3.24 -7.12 -7.23
CA THR A 127 -3.15 -8.51 -6.83
C THR A 127 -3.30 -8.75 -5.33
N ALA A 128 -2.69 -7.90 -4.49
CA ALA A 128 -2.52 -8.25 -3.08
C ALA A 128 -3.82 -8.33 -2.28
N LEU A 129 -4.85 -7.54 -2.62
CA LEU A 129 -6.10 -7.51 -1.85
C LEU A 129 -7.03 -8.69 -2.15
N PHE A 130 -6.81 -9.43 -3.24
CA PHE A 130 -7.70 -10.51 -3.71
C PHE A 130 -7.02 -11.87 -3.81
N LEU A 131 -5.72 -11.95 -3.52
CA LEU A 131 -4.99 -13.20 -3.57
C LEU A 131 -5.35 -14.11 -2.40
N ASP A 132 -5.43 -15.35 -2.72
CA ASP A 132 -5.44 -16.58 -1.89
C ASP A 132 -5.36 -16.33 -0.37
N LEU A 133 -6.40 -15.70 0.20
CA LEU A 133 -6.51 -15.52 1.65
C LEU A 133 -6.41 -16.86 2.39
N GLU A 134 -6.88 -17.91 1.74
CA GLU A 134 -6.84 -19.30 2.25
C GLU A 134 -5.40 -19.83 2.40
N ALA A 135 -4.44 -19.22 1.68
CA ALA A 135 -3.03 -19.58 1.79
C ALA A 135 -2.31 -18.91 2.98
N LEU A 136 -2.97 -17.96 3.64
CA LEU A 136 -2.43 -17.31 4.84
C LEU A 136 -2.58 -18.22 6.07
N THR A 137 -1.61 -18.14 6.97
CA THR A 137 -1.77 -18.76 8.30
C THR A 137 -2.98 -18.14 9.01
N PRO A 138 -3.65 -18.87 9.95
CA PRO A 138 -4.78 -18.34 10.69
C PRO A 138 -4.45 -17.02 11.45
N ALA A 139 -3.20 -16.85 11.88
CA ALA A 139 -2.75 -15.64 12.55
C ALA A 139 -2.69 -14.46 11.57
N HIS A 140 -2.05 -14.63 10.41
CA HIS A 140 -1.94 -13.61 9.37
C HIS A 140 -3.30 -13.27 8.75
N LEU A 141 -4.15 -14.28 8.53
CA LEU A 141 -5.52 -14.07 8.03
C LEU A 141 -6.34 -13.17 8.96
N ARG A 142 -6.30 -13.42 10.27
CA ARG A 142 -6.99 -12.56 11.25
C ARG A 142 -6.52 -11.11 11.20
N LEU A 143 -5.20 -10.89 11.05
CA LEU A 143 -4.64 -9.54 10.94
C LEU A 143 -5.10 -8.83 9.65
N VAL A 144 -5.10 -9.54 8.53
CA VAL A 144 -5.58 -9.00 7.24
C VAL A 144 -7.06 -8.65 7.32
N ILE A 145 -7.91 -9.55 7.86
CA ILE A 145 -9.35 -9.31 8.01
C ILE A 145 -9.59 -8.10 8.91
N ALA A 146 -8.95 -8.02 10.08
CA ALA A 146 -9.14 -6.90 11.00
C ALA A 146 -8.82 -5.53 10.36
N ARG A 147 -7.81 -5.48 9.50
CA ARG A 147 -7.42 -4.26 8.78
C ARG A 147 -8.40 -3.92 7.65
N ARG A 148 -8.91 -4.92 6.93
CA ARG A 148 -9.98 -4.73 5.92
C ARG A 148 -11.24 -4.20 6.58
N ASP A 149 -11.63 -4.76 7.72
CA ASP A 149 -12.78 -4.31 8.49
C ASP A 149 -12.60 -2.87 9.00
N LYS A 150 -11.36 -2.47 9.35
CA LYS A 150 -11.08 -1.08 9.72
C LYS A 150 -11.34 -0.14 8.52
N PHE A 151 -10.86 -0.51 7.33
CA PHE A 151 -11.08 0.29 6.12
C PHE A 151 -12.56 0.36 5.74
N ASP A 152 -13.28 -0.78 5.74
CA ASP A 152 -14.73 -0.81 5.48
C ASP A 152 -15.51 0.09 6.45
N ARG A 153 -15.21 0.00 7.76
CA ARG A 153 -15.84 0.87 8.76
C ARG A 153 -15.57 2.35 8.50
N GLY A 154 -14.36 2.71 8.07
CA GLY A 154 -14.05 4.10 7.72
C GLY A 154 -14.83 4.59 6.51
N VAL A 155 -14.91 3.80 5.43
CA VAL A 155 -15.74 4.13 4.26
C VAL A 155 -17.23 4.28 4.67
N ARG A 156 -17.73 3.37 5.50
CA ARG A 156 -19.09 3.42 6.03
C ARG A 156 -19.34 4.70 6.83
N GLN A 157 -18.39 5.09 7.69
CA GLN A 157 -18.49 6.33 8.46
C GLN A 157 -18.60 7.57 7.57
N VAL A 158 -17.78 7.63 6.48
CA VAL A 158 -17.87 8.73 5.50
C VAL A 158 -19.26 8.78 4.85
N ILE A 159 -19.84 7.62 4.52
CA ILE A 159 -21.20 7.54 3.95
C ILE A 159 -22.25 8.00 4.97
N GLU A 160 -22.17 7.56 6.22
CA GLU A 160 -23.07 7.97 7.31
C GLU A 160 -23.00 9.49 7.56
N ASP A 161 -21.80 10.05 7.57
CA ASP A 161 -21.61 11.49 7.75
C ASP A 161 -22.23 12.29 6.58
N GLY A 162 -22.07 11.81 5.35
CA GLY A 162 -22.68 12.40 4.16
C GLY A 162 -24.22 12.35 4.19
N MET A 163 -24.80 11.24 4.67
CA MET A 163 -26.25 11.15 4.88
C MET A 163 -26.74 12.15 5.94
N ARG A 164 -26.00 12.24 7.04
CA ARG A 164 -26.31 13.16 8.14
C ARG A 164 -26.19 14.62 7.73
N ALA A 165 -25.21 14.94 6.87
CA ALA A 165 -25.04 16.27 6.28
C ALA A 165 -26.03 16.57 5.13
N GLY A 166 -26.80 15.58 4.66
CA GLY A 166 -27.74 15.73 3.54
C GLY A 166 -27.06 15.69 2.15
N GLU A 167 -25.79 15.36 2.06
CA GLU A 167 -25.04 15.17 0.82
C GLU A 167 -25.47 13.89 0.09
N PHE A 168 -25.75 12.84 0.86
CA PHE A 168 -26.19 11.54 0.34
C PHE A 168 -27.67 11.27 0.69
N ALA A 169 -28.32 10.45 -0.12
CA ALA A 169 -29.66 9.97 0.13
C ALA A 169 -29.70 9.05 1.35
N PRO A 170 -30.81 9.06 2.14
CA PRO A 170 -30.99 8.10 3.22
C PRO A 170 -30.93 6.67 2.71
N GLY A 171 -30.28 5.79 3.48
CA GLY A 171 -30.13 4.37 3.13
C GLY A 171 -29.45 3.59 4.24
N ASP A 172 -29.13 2.33 3.99
CA ASP A 172 -28.31 1.51 4.88
C ASP A 172 -26.82 1.74 4.57
N PRO A 173 -26.05 2.40 5.45
CA PRO A 173 -24.64 2.72 5.20
C PRO A 173 -23.78 1.46 4.99
N LYS A 174 -24.15 0.33 5.62
CA LYS A 174 -23.44 -0.93 5.47
C LYS A 174 -23.61 -1.52 4.06
N LEU A 175 -24.85 -1.53 3.56
CA LEU A 175 -25.12 -2.02 2.21
C LEU A 175 -24.48 -1.10 1.15
N LEU A 176 -24.50 0.22 1.39
CA LEU A 176 -23.90 1.19 0.49
C LEU A 176 -22.35 1.08 0.49
N SER A 177 -21.72 0.87 1.64
CA SER A 177 -20.26 0.60 1.68
C SER A 177 -19.91 -0.67 0.91
N PHE A 178 -20.71 -1.73 1.04
CA PHE A 178 -20.49 -2.97 0.29
C PHE A 178 -20.70 -2.77 -1.23
N ALA A 179 -21.67 -1.96 -1.65
CA ALA A 179 -21.86 -1.63 -3.06
C ALA A 179 -20.65 -0.87 -3.62
N VAL A 180 -20.16 0.15 -2.91
CA VAL A 180 -18.97 0.93 -3.29
C VAL A 180 -17.72 0.05 -3.35
N LEU A 181 -17.41 -0.66 -2.26
CA LEU A 181 -16.21 -1.50 -2.18
C LEU A 181 -16.30 -2.70 -3.13
N GLY A 182 -17.48 -3.30 -3.29
CA GLY A 182 -17.71 -4.41 -4.20
C GLY A 182 -17.49 -4.02 -5.67
N ALA A 183 -17.98 -2.84 -6.07
CA ALA A 183 -17.75 -2.32 -7.42
C ALA A 183 -16.26 -2.12 -7.70
N VAL A 184 -15.52 -1.50 -6.79
CA VAL A 184 -14.06 -1.28 -6.94
C VAL A 184 -13.32 -2.61 -6.93
N ASN A 185 -13.67 -3.51 -6.02
CA ASN A 185 -13.06 -4.83 -5.87
C ASN A 185 -13.19 -5.71 -7.13
N TRP A 186 -14.20 -5.47 -7.98
CA TRP A 186 -14.40 -6.22 -9.21
C TRP A 186 -13.50 -5.77 -10.37
N ILE A 187 -12.95 -4.54 -10.32
CA ILE A 187 -12.15 -3.94 -11.39
C ILE A 187 -10.98 -4.84 -11.85
N PRO A 188 -10.17 -5.45 -10.97
CA PRO A 188 -9.03 -6.27 -11.39
C PRO A 188 -9.39 -7.50 -12.22
N ARG A 189 -10.67 -7.93 -12.21
CA ARG A 189 -11.13 -9.09 -12.98
C ARG A 189 -11.22 -8.84 -14.48
N TRP A 190 -11.43 -7.59 -14.88
CA TRP A 190 -11.60 -7.19 -16.27
C TRP A 190 -10.60 -6.13 -16.74
N PHE A 191 -9.90 -5.47 -15.83
CA PHE A 191 -8.92 -4.46 -16.19
C PHE A 191 -7.74 -5.06 -16.97
N SER A 192 -7.37 -4.38 -18.05
CA SER A 192 -6.16 -4.66 -18.83
C SER A 192 -5.31 -3.40 -18.94
N PRO A 193 -4.02 -3.44 -18.59
CA PRO A 193 -3.12 -2.29 -18.77
C PRO A 193 -2.97 -1.83 -20.23
N SER A 194 -3.25 -2.72 -21.19
CA SER A 194 -3.27 -2.43 -22.64
C SER A 194 -4.68 -2.13 -23.17
N GLY A 195 -5.68 -2.00 -22.29
CA GLY A 195 -7.06 -1.68 -22.63
C GLY A 195 -7.25 -0.23 -23.06
N ALA A 196 -8.49 0.11 -23.45
CA ALA A 196 -8.84 1.44 -23.95
C ALA A 196 -8.86 2.52 -22.87
N ALA A 197 -8.99 2.16 -21.59
CA ALA A 197 -9.06 3.10 -20.47
C ALA A 197 -7.88 2.90 -19.50
N SER A 198 -7.26 3.99 -19.11
CA SER A 198 -6.21 4.02 -18.08
C SER A 198 -6.79 3.75 -16.68
N SER A 199 -5.93 3.37 -15.73
CA SER A 199 -6.31 3.25 -14.30
C SER A 199 -6.89 4.55 -13.75
N GLN A 200 -6.35 5.71 -14.16
CA GLN A 200 -6.86 7.02 -13.75
C GLN A 200 -8.27 7.27 -14.28
N GLU A 201 -8.53 7.03 -15.57
CA GLU A 201 -9.87 7.22 -16.15
C GLU A 201 -10.91 6.29 -15.50
N ILE A 202 -10.53 5.05 -15.20
CA ILE A 202 -11.39 4.10 -14.49
C ILE A 202 -11.67 4.60 -13.08
N ALA A 203 -10.64 5.04 -12.36
CA ALA A 203 -10.77 5.56 -11.01
C ALA A 203 -11.73 6.75 -10.94
N ASP A 204 -11.56 7.73 -11.84
CA ASP A 204 -12.40 8.93 -11.89
C ASP A 204 -13.84 8.58 -12.23
N ARG A 205 -14.06 7.78 -13.27
CA ARG A 205 -15.43 7.38 -13.69
C ARG A 205 -16.15 6.56 -12.62
N PHE A 206 -15.46 5.62 -11.97
CA PHE A 206 -16.06 4.84 -10.88
C PHE A 206 -16.40 5.73 -9.68
N ALA A 207 -15.51 6.65 -9.31
CA ALA A 207 -15.80 7.62 -8.26
C ALA A 207 -17.04 8.47 -8.59
N ASP A 208 -17.14 8.99 -9.83
CA ASP A 208 -18.27 9.78 -10.27
C ASP A 208 -19.58 8.98 -10.25
N TYR A 209 -19.62 7.77 -10.82
CA TYR A 209 -20.82 6.94 -10.84
C TYR A 209 -21.28 6.54 -9.43
N LEU A 210 -20.35 6.13 -8.58
CA LEU A 210 -20.68 5.71 -7.23
C LEU A 210 -21.19 6.87 -6.38
N ILE A 211 -20.56 8.05 -6.48
CA ILE A 211 -21.00 9.24 -5.73
C ILE A 211 -22.34 9.74 -6.26
N GLN A 212 -22.54 9.79 -7.58
CA GLN A 212 -23.82 10.18 -8.16
C GLN A 212 -24.95 9.25 -7.74
N GLY A 213 -24.69 7.94 -7.66
CA GLY A 213 -25.64 6.95 -7.16
C GLY A 213 -26.02 7.11 -5.69
N LEU A 214 -25.15 7.71 -4.88
CA LEU A 214 -25.41 8.00 -3.47
C LEU A 214 -26.11 9.35 -3.25
N ARG A 215 -25.98 10.29 -4.16
CA ARG A 215 -26.59 11.63 -4.01
C ARG A 215 -28.11 11.56 -4.07
N ARG A 216 -28.77 12.48 -3.38
CA ARG A 216 -30.21 12.67 -3.56
C ARG A 216 -30.51 13.07 -4.99
N PRO A 217 -31.54 12.49 -5.63
CA PRO A 217 -32.05 13.02 -6.90
C PRO A 217 -32.37 14.51 -6.69
N ALA A 218 -31.93 15.36 -7.60
CA ALA A 218 -32.39 16.75 -7.59
C ALA A 218 -33.92 16.71 -7.68
N LEU A 219 -34.62 17.28 -6.70
CA LEU A 219 -36.06 17.47 -6.80
C LEU A 219 -36.31 18.27 -8.06
N LYS A 220 -36.94 17.63 -9.07
CA LYS A 220 -37.45 18.39 -10.22
C LYS A 220 -38.55 19.30 -9.68
N ALA A 221 -38.22 20.61 -9.67
CA ALA A 221 -39.21 21.67 -9.41
C ALA A 221 -40.30 21.67 -10.50
#